data_1c64871e6888324c3d0d3ec7e58f26da
#
_entry.id   1c64871e6888324c3d0d3ec7e58f26da
#
_cell.length_a   1.000
_cell.length_b   1.000
_cell.length_c   1.000
_cell.angle_alpha   90.00
_cell.angle_beta   90.00
_cell.angle_gamma   90.00
#
_symmetry.space_group_name_H-M   'P 1'
#
loop_
_entity.id
_entity.type
_entity.pdbx_description
1 polymer ?
#
loop_
_entity_poly.entity_id
_entity_poly.type
_entity_poly.pdbx_seq_one_letter_code
_entity_poly.pdbx_strand_id
1 'polypeptide(L)'
;MPQKRNPDVAEVARGKAGRVIGDLVALLATLKSLPLAYNRDLQEDKAPVFDAVDHVLASLDALTSAASALEFDETRLEAAAADPRNFATDLAEYLVARGVPFREAHETVARFLAQSAGAINASSLRNFDARFGDDVAGILDVRKSLTRRATHGGPSPAAMKAQVARAHDAIGLERYSLSKHAESVEVVDRILKEESQ
;
A
#
# COMPACT_ATOMS: atom_id res chain seq x y z
N MET A 1 -23.71 18.00 4.17
CA MET A 1 -23.98 18.03 5.63
C MET A 1 -22.76 18.63 6.32
N PRO A 2 -22.89 19.71 7.08
CA PRO A 2 -21.73 20.46 7.61
C PRO A 2 -20.82 19.66 8.54
N GLN A 3 -21.37 18.64 9.20
CA GLN A 3 -20.63 17.80 10.15
C GLN A 3 -19.90 16.62 9.48
N LYS A 4 -20.18 16.34 8.19
CA LYS A 4 -19.58 15.22 7.48
C LYS A 4 -18.30 15.68 6.77
N ARG A 5 -17.19 15.04 7.09
CA ARG A 5 -15.92 15.20 6.37
C ARG A 5 -15.66 13.95 5.58
N ASN A 6 -15.47 14.12 4.27
CA ASN A 6 -15.12 13.05 3.37
C ASN A 6 -13.66 13.21 2.93
N PRO A 7 -12.94 12.14 2.64
CA PRO A 7 -11.62 12.21 2.01
C PRO A 7 -11.76 12.46 0.50
N ASP A 8 -12.37 13.61 0.13
CA ASP A 8 -12.79 13.92 -1.24
C ASP A 8 -11.64 13.78 -2.25
N VAL A 9 -10.42 14.18 -1.88
CA VAL A 9 -9.25 14.07 -2.77
C VAL A 9 -8.97 12.61 -3.14
N ALA A 10 -8.98 11.71 -2.16
CA ALA A 10 -8.76 10.28 -2.40
C ALA A 10 -9.93 9.65 -3.19
N GLU A 11 -11.16 10.05 -2.90
CA GLU A 11 -12.35 9.56 -3.59
C GLU A 11 -12.38 9.99 -5.06
N VAL A 12 -12.08 11.26 -5.33
CA VAL A 12 -12.03 11.79 -6.70
C VAL A 12 -10.88 11.17 -7.48
N ALA A 13 -9.67 11.05 -6.90
CA ALA A 13 -8.54 10.40 -7.55
C ALA A 13 -8.86 8.94 -7.91
N ARG A 14 -9.51 8.19 -7.01
CA ARG A 14 -9.99 6.84 -7.27
C ARG A 14 -11.01 6.81 -8.42
N GLY A 15 -11.92 7.78 -8.49
CA GLY A 15 -12.87 7.92 -9.59
C GLY A 15 -12.20 8.21 -10.93
N LYS A 16 -11.16 9.06 -10.93
CA LYS A 16 -10.35 9.39 -12.11
C LYS A 16 -9.61 8.18 -12.69
N ALA A 17 -9.21 7.23 -11.87
CA ALA A 17 -8.59 5.99 -12.33
C ALA A 17 -9.49 5.23 -13.33
N GLY A 18 -10.82 5.26 -13.14
CA GLY A 18 -11.77 4.66 -14.09
C GLY A 18 -11.72 5.33 -15.47
N ARG A 19 -11.51 6.65 -15.52
CA ARG A 19 -11.35 7.37 -16.79
C ARG A 19 -10.07 6.98 -17.52
N VAL A 20 -8.94 6.95 -16.83
CA VAL A 20 -7.64 6.52 -17.39
C VAL A 20 -7.71 5.07 -17.93
N ILE A 21 -8.42 4.18 -17.23
CA ILE A 21 -8.66 2.81 -17.73
C ILE A 21 -9.49 2.85 -19.03
N GLY A 22 -10.49 3.73 -19.10
CA GLY A 22 -11.30 3.93 -20.32
C GLY A 22 -10.45 4.40 -21.50
N ASP A 23 -9.52 5.34 -21.26
CA ASP A 23 -8.60 5.82 -22.27
C ASP A 23 -7.66 4.71 -22.78
N LEU A 24 -7.15 3.87 -21.89
CA LEU A 24 -6.37 2.69 -22.26
C LEU A 24 -7.20 1.73 -23.13
N VAL A 25 -8.45 1.49 -22.78
CA VAL A 25 -9.34 0.63 -23.57
C VAL A 25 -9.59 1.25 -24.96
N ALA A 26 -9.76 2.56 -25.07
CA ALA A 26 -9.91 3.26 -26.33
C ALA A 26 -8.67 3.04 -27.22
N LEU A 27 -7.46 3.19 -26.68
CA LEU A 27 -6.21 2.93 -27.40
C LEU A 27 -6.11 1.47 -27.90
N LEU A 28 -6.39 0.52 -27.02
CA LEU A 28 -6.37 -0.91 -27.37
C LEU A 28 -7.41 -1.25 -28.44
N ALA A 29 -8.58 -0.63 -28.38
CA ALA A 29 -9.63 -0.81 -29.38
C ALA A 29 -9.23 -0.22 -30.74
N THR A 30 -8.56 0.94 -30.76
CA THR A 30 -8.01 1.55 -31.98
C THR A 30 -6.96 0.65 -32.64
N LEU A 31 -6.09 0.02 -31.84
CA LEU A 31 -5.05 -0.88 -32.35
C LEU A 31 -5.58 -2.23 -32.84
N LYS A 32 -6.80 -2.61 -32.42
CA LYS A 32 -7.37 -3.91 -32.74
C LYS A 32 -7.59 -4.06 -34.24
N SER A 33 -7.05 -5.14 -34.82
CA SER A 33 -7.29 -5.57 -36.21
C SER A 33 -6.82 -4.54 -37.28
N LEU A 34 -5.83 -3.72 -36.98
CA LEU A 34 -5.25 -2.84 -37.98
C LEU A 34 -4.51 -3.66 -39.04
N PRO A 35 -4.69 -3.39 -40.35
CA PRO A 35 -3.93 -4.02 -41.43
C PRO A 35 -2.49 -3.49 -41.47
N LEU A 36 -1.60 -4.22 -42.15
CA LEU A 36 -0.23 -3.77 -42.41
C LEU A 36 -0.22 -2.69 -43.51
N ALA A 37 -0.42 -1.45 -43.16
CA ALA A 37 -0.35 -0.30 -44.06
C ALA A 37 -0.31 1.02 -43.27
N TYR A 38 -0.35 2.14 -43.97
CA TYR A 38 -0.60 3.44 -43.36
C TYR A 38 -2.04 3.49 -42.84
N ASN A 39 -2.16 3.46 -41.48
CA ASN A 39 -3.46 3.42 -40.80
C ASN A 39 -3.78 4.78 -40.21
N ARG A 40 -4.71 5.49 -40.83
CA ARG A 40 -5.16 6.80 -40.36
C ARG A 40 -5.96 6.70 -39.05
N ASP A 41 -6.48 5.54 -38.72
CA ASP A 41 -7.09 5.19 -37.42
C ASP A 41 -6.22 5.61 -36.24
N LEU A 42 -4.91 5.53 -36.38
CA LEU A 42 -3.94 5.92 -35.35
C LEU A 42 -3.93 7.43 -35.05
N GLN A 43 -4.69 8.26 -35.78
CA GLN A 43 -4.89 9.66 -35.40
C GLN A 43 -5.75 9.81 -34.14
N GLU A 44 -6.56 8.80 -33.83
CA GLU A 44 -7.41 8.76 -32.62
C GLU A 44 -6.64 8.40 -31.33
N ASP A 45 -5.34 8.16 -31.42
CA ASP A 45 -4.50 7.85 -30.25
C ASP A 45 -4.27 9.07 -29.35
N LYS A 46 -4.31 10.27 -29.88
CA LYS A 46 -3.90 11.50 -29.17
C LYS A 46 -4.88 11.92 -28.09
N ALA A 47 -6.16 11.88 -28.37
CA ALA A 47 -7.19 12.32 -27.44
C ALA A 47 -7.15 11.51 -26.13
N PRO A 48 -7.19 10.15 -26.15
CA PRO A 48 -7.13 9.37 -24.93
C PRO A 48 -5.77 9.47 -24.21
N VAL A 49 -4.65 9.63 -24.94
CA VAL A 49 -3.34 9.80 -24.29
C VAL A 49 -3.28 11.13 -23.55
N PHE A 50 -3.69 12.23 -24.17
CA PHE A 50 -3.64 13.55 -23.51
C PHE A 50 -4.60 13.62 -22.33
N ASP A 51 -5.82 13.10 -22.48
CA ASP A 51 -6.79 13.04 -21.38
C ASP A 51 -6.26 12.22 -20.19
N ALA A 52 -5.67 11.05 -20.45
CA ALA A 52 -5.06 10.22 -19.41
C ALA A 52 -3.91 10.95 -18.69
N VAL A 53 -3.01 11.61 -19.43
CA VAL A 53 -1.88 12.37 -18.86
C VAL A 53 -2.39 13.50 -17.97
N ASP A 54 -3.34 14.30 -18.43
CA ASP A 54 -3.90 15.42 -17.67
C ASP A 54 -4.54 14.94 -16.37
N HIS A 55 -5.32 13.85 -16.43
CA HIS A 55 -5.97 13.29 -15.25
C HIS A 55 -5.00 12.64 -14.26
N VAL A 56 -3.96 11.98 -14.74
CA VAL A 56 -2.92 11.40 -13.88
C VAL A 56 -2.14 12.51 -13.18
N LEU A 57 -1.67 13.52 -13.90
CA LEU A 57 -0.89 14.62 -13.31
C LEU A 57 -1.72 15.38 -12.26
N ALA A 58 -2.94 15.79 -12.60
CA ALA A 58 -3.82 16.48 -11.65
C ALA A 58 -4.13 15.62 -10.40
N SER A 59 -4.30 14.30 -10.56
CA SER A 59 -4.54 13.39 -9.44
C SER A 59 -3.30 13.24 -8.56
N LEU A 60 -2.10 13.17 -9.15
CA LEU A 60 -0.84 13.08 -8.40
C LEU A 60 -0.57 14.35 -7.61
N ASP A 61 -0.80 15.54 -8.18
CA ASP A 61 -0.64 16.82 -7.48
C ASP A 61 -1.59 16.91 -6.28
N ALA A 62 -2.85 16.57 -6.48
CA ALA A 62 -3.85 16.58 -5.40
C ALA A 62 -3.52 15.57 -4.29
N LEU A 63 -3.12 14.33 -4.65
CA LEU A 63 -2.72 13.30 -3.70
C LEU A 63 -1.44 13.66 -2.96
N THR A 64 -0.47 14.29 -3.63
CA THR A 64 0.78 14.76 -3.02
C THR A 64 0.49 15.82 -1.96
N SER A 65 -0.38 16.78 -2.28
CA SER A 65 -0.82 17.81 -1.34
C SER A 65 -1.55 17.21 -0.14
N ALA A 66 -2.46 16.26 -0.38
CA ALA A 66 -3.18 15.56 0.69
C ALA A 66 -2.24 14.72 1.56
N ALA A 67 -1.29 13.99 0.97
CA ALA A 67 -0.31 13.19 1.70
C ALA A 67 0.60 14.06 2.59
N SER A 68 0.99 15.23 2.10
CA SER A 68 1.83 16.18 2.86
C SER A 68 1.11 16.80 4.07
N ALA A 69 -0.22 16.82 4.04
CA ALA A 69 -1.06 17.35 5.10
C ALA A 69 -1.60 16.28 6.06
N LEU A 70 -1.17 15.02 5.93
CA LEU A 70 -1.61 13.93 6.80
C LEU A 70 -1.06 14.11 8.22
N GLU A 71 -1.96 14.11 9.18
CA GLU A 71 -1.65 14.03 10.60
C GLU A 71 -2.18 12.71 11.17
N PHE A 72 -1.35 12.03 11.94
CA PHE A 72 -1.72 10.74 12.55
C PHE A 72 -2.04 10.95 14.04
N ASP A 73 -3.22 10.48 14.46
CA ASP A 73 -3.57 10.40 15.86
C ASP A 73 -2.88 9.16 16.48
N GLU A 74 -1.65 9.34 16.94
CA GLU A 74 -0.82 8.26 17.48
C GLU A 74 -1.51 7.57 18.67
N THR A 75 -2.20 8.31 19.52
CA THR A 75 -2.91 7.77 20.69
C THR A 75 -4.02 6.81 20.26
N ARG A 76 -4.81 7.19 19.26
CA ARG A 76 -5.86 6.32 18.72
C ARG A 76 -5.29 5.11 17.98
N LEU A 77 -4.21 5.30 17.23
CA LEU A 77 -3.54 4.20 16.53
C LEU A 77 -2.99 3.19 17.53
N GLU A 78 -2.32 3.64 18.59
CA GLU A 78 -1.78 2.77 19.63
C GLU A 78 -2.91 2.03 20.37
N ALA A 79 -3.98 2.71 20.75
CA ALA A 79 -5.13 2.10 21.38
C ALA A 79 -5.81 1.05 20.50
N ALA A 80 -5.96 1.33 19.20
CA ALA A 80 -6.53 0.39 18.24
C ALA A 80 -5.62 -0.83 18.03
N ALA A 81 -4.31 -0.63 17.97
CA ALA A 81 -3.34 -1.72 17.84
C ALA A 81 -3.27 -2.60 19.10
N ALA A 82 -3.55 -2.03 20.27
CA ALA A 82 -3.51 -2.74 21.55
C ALA A 82 -4.75 -3.59 21.83
N ASP A 83 -5.78 -3.61 20.96
CA ASP A 83 -6.90 -4.54 21.12
C ASP A 83 -6.38 -5.98 21.17
N PRO A 84 -6.61 -6.73 22.27
CA PRO A 84 -6.10 -8.09 22.43
C PRO A 84 -6.52 -9.06 21.31
N ARG A 85 -7.61 -8.78 20.60
CA ARG A 85 -8.08 -9.59 19.47
C ARG A 85 -7.14 -9.53 18.29
N ASN A 86 -6.37 -8.46 18.15
CA ASN A 86 -5.36 -8.32 17.10
C ASN A 86 -4.22 -9.33 17.23
N PHE A 87 -4.04 -9.93 18.40
CA PHE A 87 -3.00 -10.93 18.68
C PHE A 87 -3.47 -12.38 18.42
N ALA A 88 -4.66 -12.59 17.84
CA ALA A 88 -5.20 -13.93 17.58
C ALA A 88 -4.21 -14.82 16.80
N THR A 89 -3.61 -14.30 15.74
CA THR A 89 -2.60 -15.03 14.96
C THR A 89 -1.34 -15.28 15.78
N ASP A 90 -0.86 -14.28 16.51
CA ASP A 90 0.33 -14.43 17.36
C ASP A 90 0.12 -15.50 18.44
N LEU A 91 -1.09 -15.60 19.02
CA LEU A 91 -1.45 -16.65 19.98
C LEU A 91 -1.49 -18.04 19.35
N ALA A 92 -1.99 -18.15 18.11
CA ALA A 92 -1.98 -19.42 17.39
C ALA A 92 -0.54 -19.85 17.05
N GLU A 93 0.28 -18.93 16.54
CA GLU A 93 1.71 -19.18 16.27
C GLU A 93 2.50 -19.55 17.53
N TYR A 94 2.16 -18.95 18.67
CA TYR A 94 2.74 -19.29 19.95
C TYR A 94 2.49 -20.76 20.33
N LEU A 95 1.28 -21.27 20.11
CA LEU A 95 0.96 -22.68 20.33
C LEU A 95 1.68 -23.59 19.31
N VAL A 96 1.76 -23.17 18.06
CA VAL A 96 2.48 -23.90 17.01
C VAL A 96 3.97 -24.04 17.34
N ALA A 97 4.58 -22.98 17.84
CA ALA A 97 5.98 -23.02 18.29
C ALA A 97 6.22 -24.01 19.46
N ARG A 98 5.14 -24.42 20.15
CA ARG A 98 5.16 -25.46 21.18
C ARG A 98 4.72 -26.83 20.70
N GLY A 99 4.65 -27.04 19.39
CA GLY A 99 4.36 -28.33 18.78
C GLY A 99 2.88 -28.63 18.57
N VAL A 100 1.98 -27.64 18.80
CA VAL A 100 0.55 -27.83 18.49
C VAL A 100 0.33 -27.70 16.99
N PRO A 101 -0.37 -28.62 16.31
CA PRO A 101 -0.71 -28.48 14.90
C PRO A 101 -1.47 -27.17 14.64
N PHE A 102 -1.17 -26.47 13.55
CA PHE A 102 -1.73 -25.12 13.26
C PHE A 102 -3.26 -25.09 13.31
N ARG A 103 -3.94 -26.09 12.74
CA ARG A 103 -5.40 -26.17 12.75
C ARG A 103 -5.96 -26.20 14.18
N GLU A 104 -5.36 -27.01 15.06
CA GLU A 104 -5.76 -27.11 16.46
C GLU A 104 -5.44 -25.83 17.23
N ALA A 105 -4.27 -25.24 17.00
CA ALA A 105 -3.89 -23.97 17.60
C ALA A 105 -4.88 -22.85 17.22
N HIS A 106 -5.21 -22.74 15.94
CA HIS A 106 -6.18 -21.77 15.43
C HIS A 106 -7.59 -21.98 16.04
N GLU A 107 -8.07 -23.23 16.09
CA GLU A 107 -9.36 -23.55 16.68
C GLU A 107 -9.39 -23.25 18.19
N THR A 108 -8.31 -23.53 18.90
CA THR A 108 -8.18 -23.23 20.34
C THR A 108 -8.28 -21.73 20.59
N VAL A 109 -7.57 -20.91 19.83
CA VAL A 109 -7.62 -19.45 19.95
C VAL A 109 -9.00 -18.92 19.54
N ALA A 110 -9.60 -19.44 18.49
CA ALA A 110 -10.94 -19.03 18.06
C ALA A 110 -12.00 -19.31 19.15
N ARG A 111 -11.95 -20.48 19.78
CA ARG A 111 -12.83 -20.82 20.90
C ARG A 111 -12.60 -19.92 22.11
N PHE A 112 -11.35 -19.64 22.44
CA PHE A 112 -11.02 -18.72 23.52
C PHE A 112 -11.64 -17.33 23.26
N LEU A 113 -11.43 -16.77 22.09
CA LEU A 113 -11.94 -15.43 21.72
C LEU A 113 -13.48 -15.39 21.70
N ALA A 114 -14.14 -16.47 21.25
CA ALA A 114 -15.60 -16.56 21.21
C ALA A 114 -16.21 -16.66 22.63
N GLN A 115 -15.51 -17.28 23.59
CA GLN A 115 -15.95 -17.45 24.94
C GLN A 115 -15.52 -16.32 25.88
N SER A 116 -14.56 -15.50 25.49
CA SER A 116 -14.03 -14.39 26.28
C SER A 116 -14.99 -13.20 26.27
N ALA A 117 -15.94 -13.21 27.21
CA ALA A 117 -16.80 -12.07 27.51
C ALA A 117 -16.10 -10.97 28.32
N GLY A 118 -14.88 -11.20 28.78
CA GLY A 118 -14.11 -10.34 29.69
C GLY A 118 -12.72 -9.97 29.12
N ALA A 119 -11.83 -9.53 30.02
CA ALA A 119 -10.49 -9.11 29.66
C ALA A 119 -9.66 -10.27 29.09
N ILE A 120 -9.11 -10.08 27.89
CA ILE A 120 -8.14 -10.98 27.27
C ILE A 120 -6.77 -10.64 27.85
N ASN A 121 -6.21 -11.52 28.67
CA ASN A 121 -4.89 -11.35 29.28
C ASN A 121 -4.22 -12.71 29.50
N ALA A 122 -2.99 -12.71 29.97
CA ALA A 122 -2.22 -13.93 30.22
C ALA A 122 -2.90 -14.92 31.18
N SER A 123 -3.55 -14.41 32.21
CA SER A 123 -4.25 -15.28 33.19
C SER A 123 -5.48 -15.96 32.60
N SER A 124 -6.29 -15.22 31.82
CA SER A 124 -7.46 -15.80 31.15
C SER A 124 -7.06 -16.84 30.11
N LEU A 125 -5.95 -16.62 29.35
CA LEU A 125 -5.40 -17.58 28.40
C LEU A 125 -4.96 -18.88 29.09
N ARG A 126 -4.18 -18.78 30.17
CA ARG A 126 -3.71 -19.95 30.94
C ARG A 126 -4.83 -20.73 31.57
N ASN A 127 -5.86 -20.05 32.11
CA ASN A 127 -7.03 -20.70 32.67
C ASN A 127 -7.86 -21.44 31.62
N PHE A 128 -7.83 -20.95 30.37
CA PHE A 128 -8.55 -21.58 29.26
C PHE A 128 -7.81 -22.82 28.72
N ASP A 129 -6.49 -22.74 28.58
CA ASP A 129 -5.68 -23.84 28.05
C ASP A 129 -4.27 -23.80 28.68
N ALA A 130 -3.88 -24.86 29.35
CA ALA A 130 -2.61 -24.97 30.08
C ALA A 130 -1.37 -24.93 29.16
N ARG A 131 -1.55 -25.06 27.87
CA ARG A 131 -0.45 -24.89 26.87
C ARG A 131 0.01 -23.46 26.75
N PHE A 132 -0.78 -22.48 27.19
CA PHE A 132 -0.32 -21.10 27.34
C PHE A 132 0.52 -20.97 28.63
N GLY A 133 1.82 -20.80 28.47
CA GLY A 133 2.75 -20.64 29.60
C GLY A 133 2.74 -19.21 30.17
N ASP A 134 3.60 -18.99 31.18
CA ASP A 134 3.71 -17.69 31.86
C ASP A 134 4.22 -16.57 30.88
N ASP A 135 4.97 -16.94 29.90
CA ASP A 135 5.56 -16.05 28.89
C ASP A 135 4.54 -15.55 27.83
N VAL A 136 3.30 -16.10 27.80
CA VAL A 136 2.24 -15.65 26.87
C VAL A 136 1.89 -14.17 27.04
N ALA A 137 2.15 -13.58 28.20
CA ALA A 137 2.00 -12.14 28.42
C ALA A 137 2.79 -11.30 27.40
N GLY A 138 3.96 -11.79 26.99
CA GLY A 138 4.79 -11.13 25.96
C GLY A 138 4.22 -11.20 24.54
N ILE A 139 3.20 -12.02 24.30
CA ILE A 139 2.50 -12.09 23.01
C ILE A 139 1.52 -10.93 22.86
N LEU A 140 0.91 -10.50 23.94
CA LEU A 140 -0.09 -9.41 23.98
C LEU A 140 0.56 -8.01 24.02
N ASP A 141 1.79 -7.89 23.54
CA ASP A 141 2.54 -6.65 23.47
C ASP A 141 2.66 -6.20 22.01
N VAL A 142 2.12 -5.00 21.67
CA VAL A 142 2.09 -4.44 20.32
C VAL A 142 3.49 -4.36 19.73
N ARG A 143 4.45 -3.84 20.47
CA ARG A 143 5.82 -3.63 19.98
C ARG A 143 6.54 -4.94 19.69
N LYS A 144 6.34 -5.94 20.55
CA LYS A 144 6.87 -7.29 20.35
C LYS A 144 6.20 -7.99 19.16
N SER A 145 4.88 -7.84 19.02
CA SER A 145 4.13 -8.36 17.86
C SER A 145 4.66 -7.77 16.56
N LEU A 146 4.79 -6.45 16.47
CA LEU A 146 5.36 -5.79 15.29
C LEU A 146 6.79 -6.26 14.99
N THR A 147 7.64 -6.38 16.01
CA THR A 147 9.05 -6.81 15.84
C THR A 147 9.15 -8.21 15.24
N ARG A 148 8.25 -9.13 15.58
CA ARG A 148 8.22 -10.49 15.01
C ARG A 148 7.91 -10.53 13.51
N ARG A 149 7.24 -9.50 12.97
CA ARG A 149 6.82 -9.43 11.55
C ARG A 149 7.93 -8.84 10.67
N ALA A 150 9.10 -9.48 10.69
CA ALA A 150 10.32 -9.00 10.05
C ALA A 150 10.51 -9.45 8.59
N THR A 151 9.53 -10.13 7.99
CA THR A 151 9.57 -10.53 6.59
C THR A 151 9.60 -9.33 5.65
N HIS A 152 10.02 -9.53 4.41
CA HIS A 152 9.98 -8.48 3.38
C HIS A 152 8.55 -7.93 3.24
N GLY A 153 8.39 -6.60 3.32
CA GLY A 153 7.07 -5.96 3.32
C GLY A 153 6.39 -5.94 4.70
N GLY A 154 6.96 -6.59 5.71
CA GLY A 154 6.40 -6.62 7.07
C GLY A 154 6.55 -5.29 7.82
N PRO A 155 5.74 -5.09 8.89
CA PRO A 155 5.70 -3.84 9.64
C PRO A 155 6.74 -3.74 10.76
N SER A 156 7.70 -4.67 10.88
CA SER A 156 8.74 -4.53 11.92
C SER A 156 9.60 -3.27 11.66
N PRO A 157 10.13 -2.62 12.71
CA PRO A 157 10.98 -1.44 12.54
C PRO A 157 12.14 -1.67 11.57
N ALA A 158 12.75 -2.86 11.60
CA ALA A 158 13.85 -3.21 10.69
C ALA A 158 13.37 -3.36 9.23
N ALA A 159 12.23 -4.04 9.00
CA ALA A 159 11.65 -4.20 7.68
C ALA A 159 11.18 -2.85 7.12
N MET A 160 10.55 -2.00 7.94
CA MET A 160 10.13 -0.66 7.54
C MET A 160 11.32 0.22 7.16
N LYS A 161 12.39 0.23 7.96
CA LYS A 161 13.62 0.96 7.62
C LYS A 161 14.20 0.52 6.27
N ALA A 162 14.24 -0.78 6.02
CA ALA A 162 14.73 -1.32 4.76
C ALA A 162 13.80 -0.98 3.56
N GLN A 163 12.48 -0.93 3.77
CA GLN A 163 11.53 -0.51 2.75
C GLN A 163 11.69 0.97 2.39
N VAL A 164 11.81 1.83 3.40
CA VAL A 164 12.04 3.28 3.22
C VAL A 164 13.35 3.52 2.47
N ALA A 165 14.44 2.84 2.84
CA ALA A 165 15.72 2.96 2.14
C ALA A 165 15.59 2.59 0.66
N ARG A 166 14.97 1.44 0.34
CA ARG A 166 14.72 1.02 -1.05
C ARG A 166 13.85 2.02 -1.83
N ALA A 167 12.85 2.61 -1.20
CA ALA A 167 12.01 3.62 -1.85
C ALA A 167 12.83 4.88 -2.19
N HIS A 168 13.69 5.32 -1.28
CA HIS A 168 14.60 6.44 -1.54
C HIS A 168 15.57 6.15 -2.68
N ASP A 169 16.17 4.96 -2.70
CA ASP A 169 17.09 4.54 -3.78
C ASP A 169 16.36 4.49 -5.13
N ALA A 170 15.15 3.95 -5.19
CA ALA A 170 14.34 3.90 -6.42
C ALA A 170 14.01 5.31 -6.94
N ILE A 171 13.58 6.22 -6.05
CA ILE A 171 13.31 7.62 -6.40
C ILE A 171 14.58 8.30 -6.91
N GLY A 172 15.74 8.02 -6.30
CA GLY A 172 17.03 8.55 -6.75
C GLY A 172 17.37 8.12 -8.17
N LEU A 173 17.19 6.83 -8.49
CA LEU A 173 17.43 6.28 -9.82
C LEU A 173 16.47 6.87 -10.86
N GLU A 174 15.19 7.00 -10.54
CA GLU A 174 14.21 7.60 -11.45
C GLU A 174 14.52 9.07 -11.73
N ARG A 175 14.86 9.85 -10.72
CA ARG A 175 15.27 11.26 -10.88
C ARG A 175 16.50 11.38 -11.78
N TYR A 176 17.49 10.52 -11.59
CA TYR A 176 18.66 10.48 -12.45
C TYR A 176 18.30 10.15 -13.90
N SER A 177 17.44 9.15 -14.13
CA SER A 177 16.97 8.79 -15.47
C SER A 177 16.22 9.94 -16.14
N LEU A 178 15.33 10.62 -15.40
CA LEU A 178 14.59 11.78 -15.92
C LEU A 178 15.51 12.94 -16.27
N SER A 179 16.54 13.23 -15.46
CA SER A 179 17.51 14.29 -15.77
C SER A 179 18.29 13.99 -17.06
N LYS A 180 18.67 12.73 -17.28
CA LYS A 180 19.32 12.31 -18.53
C LYS A 180 18.41 12.43 -19.75
N HIS A 181 17.15 12.12 -19.61
CA HIS A 181 16.17 12.34 -20.68
C HIS A 181 15.99 13.83 -21.01
N ALA A 182 15.87 14.68 -19.99
CA ALA A 182 15.75 16.12 -20.18
C ALA A 182 16.99 16.71 -20.92
N GLU A 183 18.20 16.34 -20.50
CA GLU A 183 19.44 16.71 -21.20
C GLU A 183 19.42 16.31 -22.68
N SER A 184 18.93 15.10 -22.99
CA SER A 184 18.84 14.59 -24.36
C SER A 184 17.85 15.38 -25.21
N VAL A 185 16.69 15.75 -24.63
CA VAL A 185 15.68 16.59 -25.34
C VAL A 185 16.24 17.97 -25.62
N GLU A 186 16.93 18.61 -24.67
CA GLU A 186 17.56 19.92 -24.89
C GLU A 186 18.61 19.91 -26.02
N VAL A 187 19.37 18.80 -26.12
CA VAL A 187 20.34 18.64 -27.21
C VAL A 187 19.63 18.56 -28.57
N VAL A 188 18.57 17.77 -28.68
CA VAL A 188 17.78 17.65 -29.92
C VAL A 188 17.16 18.99 -30.30
N ASP A 189 16.54 19.70 -29.34
CA ASP A 189 15.96 21.02 -29.61
C ASP A 189 16.99 22.06 -30.09
N ARG A 190 18.21 21.96 -29.60
CA ARG A 190 19.31 22.81 -30.06
C ARG A 190 19.68 22.52 -31.51
N ILE A 191 19.87 21.25 -31.88
CA ILE A 191 20.20 20.81 -33.22
C ILE A 191 19.12 21.27 -34.22
N LEU A 192 17.84 21.03 -33.87
CA LEU A 192 16.74 21.44 -34.76
C LEU A 192 16.66 22.96 -34.97
N LYS A 193 17.02 23.77 -33.99
CA LYS A 193 17.09 25.23 -34.13
C LYS A 193 18.26 25.69 -34.97
N GLU A 194 19.40 25.01 -34.91
CA GLU A 194 20.58 25.31 -35.74
C GLU A 194 20.37 24.97 -37.23
N GLU A 195 19.67 23.86 -37.52
CA GLU A 195 19.34 23.45 -38.89
C GLU A 195 18.21 24.28 -39.53
N SER A 196 17.47 25.04 -38.72
CA SER A 196 16.36 25.87 -39.20
C SER A 196 16.77 27.31 -39.55
N GLN A 197 18.05 27.65 -39.38
CA GLN A 197 18.65 28.95 -39.76
C GLN A 197 19.45 28.85 -41.07
#